data_7f4895b3ddc00ba19355707662f7b3b1
#
_entry.id   7f4895b3ddc00ba19355707662f7b3b1
#
_cell.length_a   1.000
_cell.length_b   1.000
_cell.length_c   1.000
_cell.angle_alpha   90.00
_cell.angle_beta   90.00
_cell.angle_gamma   90.00
#
_symmetry.space_group_name_H-M   'P 1'
#
loop_
_entity.id
_entity.type
_entity.pdbx_description
1 polymer ?
#
loop_
_entity_poly.entity_id
_entity_poly.type
_entity_poly.pdbx_seq_one_letter_code
_entity_poly.pdbx_strand_id
1 'polypeptide(L)'
;MEKESSSDTNPENEFQEAPTVKKSENMFKKVFNNITIEPALFLTSFAGQLGDATFGQMVIYKSCKSDFGYNDTVCNNLIDDFPDQNTEIQNEVAQFNTYQIYATTLLPAFLAFYLGAWADLFGRKVVLYMTLTTWFLKHAIIIVLAYFLDSPKEYVLLADIPTNLSGGIYGFHLAINTFLSDITAPENRAFRYGKKCIILS
;
A
#
# COMPACT_ATOMS: atom_id res chain seq x y z
N MET A 1 -26.95 -81.67 2.29
CA MET A 1 -26.86 -81.17 3.66
C MET A 1 -26.36 -79.78 3.51
N GLU A 2 -27.28 -78.85 3.39
CA GLU A 2 -27.77 -77.95 4.44
C GLU A 2 -26.64 -77.10 5.01
N LYS A 3 -26.65 -75.75 4.92
CA LYS A 3 -27.61 -74.83 5.48
C LYS A 3 -27.51 -73.44 4.82
N GLU A 4 -28.66 -72.91 4.48
CA GLU A 4 -28.89 -71.46 4.32
C GLU A 4 -28.55 -70.70 5.60
N SER A 5 -27.99 -69.51 5.48
CA SER A 5 -28.10 -68.47 6.49
C SER A 5 -28.23 -67.10 5.78
N SER A 6 -29.42 -66.62 5.74
CA SER A 6 -29.82 -65.26 5.44
C SER A 6 -29.22 -64.31 6.49
N SER A 7 -28.67 -63.22 6.06
CA SER A 7 -28.50 -62.05 6.93
C SER A 7 -28.86 -60.78 6.12
N ASP A 8 -29.94 -60.16 6.57
CA ASP A 8 -30.40 -58.84 6.22
C ASP A 8 -29.27 -57.82 6.30
N THR A 9 -29.05 -57.09 5.21
CA THR A 9 -28.28 -55.87 5.22
C THR A 9 -29.23 -54.73 4.96
N ASN A 10 -29.46 -53.96 5.99
CA ASN A 10 -30.12 -52.69 6.06
C ASN A 10 -29.37 -51.67 5.18
N PRO A 11 -30.00 -50.98 4.24
CA PRO A 11 -29.36 -49.88 3.51
C PRO A 11 -29.47 -48.62 4.34
N GLU A 12 -28.53 -48.40 5.24
CA GLU A 12 -28.38 -47.07 5.86
C GLU A 12 -27.93 -46.04 4.80
N ASN A 13 -28.70 -44.98 4.76
CA ASN A 13 -28.57 -43.82 3.92
C ASN A 13 -27.16 -43.20 3.96
N GLU A 14 -26.33 -43.58 3.03
CA GLU A 14 -25.12 -42.85 2.71
C GLU A 14 -25.54 -41.61 1.89
N PHE A 15 -25.81 -40.51 2.58
CA PHE A 15 -26.04 -39.21 1.98
C PHE A 15 -24.75 -38.80 1.29
N GLN A 16 -24.62 -39.15 0.01
CA GLN A 16 -23.50 -38.72 -0.83
C GLN A 16 -23.53 -37.21 -0.94
N GLU A 17 -22.72 -36.53 -0.13
CA GLU A 17 -22.42 -35.10 -0.31
C GLU A 17 -22.03 -34.84 -1.76
N ALA A 18 -22.79 -33.98 -2.40
CA ALA A 18 -22.62 -33.65 -3.82
C ALA A 18 -21.18 -33.23 -4.13
N PRO A 19 -20.54 -33.76 -5.17
CA PRO A 19 -19.13 -33.51 -5.49
C PRO A 19 -18.77 -32.02 -5.74
N THR A 20 -19.77 -31.20 -5.95
CA THR A 20 -19.65 -29.73 -6.11
C THR A 20 -19.28 -29.01 -4.82
N VAL A 21 -19.79 -29.43 -3.66
CA VAL A 21 -19.52 -28.79 -2.36
C VAL A 21 -18.06 -29.08 -1.92
N LYS A 22 -17.60 -30.30 -2.05
CA LYS A 22 -16.23 -30.71 -1.72
C LYS A 22 -15.18 -30.04 -2.62
N LYS A 23 -15.50 -29.81 -3.90
CA LYS A 23 -14.65 -29.09 -4.85
C LYS A 23 -14.58 -27.60 -4.53
N SER A 24 -15.67 -27.00 -4.08
CA SER A 24 -15.72 -25.60 -3.63
C SER A 24 -14.90 -25.40 -2.36
N GLU A 25 -15.04 -26.27 -1.36
CA GLU A 25 -14.31 -26.18 -0.09
C GLU A 25 -12.78 -26.35 -0.28
N ASN A 26 -12.38 -27.27 -1.15
CA ASN A 26 -10.98 -27.43 -1.52
C ASN A 26 -10.42 -26.25 -2.30
N MET A 27 -11.24 -25.59 -3.12
CA MET A 27 -10.85 -24.38 -3.84
C MET A 27 -10.69 -23.20 -2.89
N PHE A 28 -11.60 -23.00 -1.93
CA PHE A 28 -11.50 -21.97 -0.89
C PHE A 28 -10.23 -22.19 -0.02
N LYS A 29 -9.98 -23.40 0.44
CA LYS A 29 -8.74 -23.72 1.19
C LYS A 29 -7.48 -23.47 0.36
N LYS A 30 -7.50 -23.80 -0.92
CA LYS A 30 -6.37 -23.55 -1.84
C LYS A 30 -6.16 -22.05 -2.10
N VAL A 31 -7.23 -21.27 -2.18
CA VAL A 31 -7.16 -19.81 -2.31
C VAL A 31 -6.65 -19.19 -1.01
N PHE A 32 -7.15 -19.61 0.15
CA PHE A 32 -6.71 -19.09 1.45
C PHE A 32 -5.24 -19.42 1.77
N ASN A 33 -4.77 -20.62 1.45
CA ASN A 33 -3.37 -20.99 1.63
C ASN A 33 -2.41 -20.26 0.67
N ASN A 34 -2.94 -19.67 -0.41
CA ASN A 34 -2.18 -18.86 -1.36
C ASN A 34 -2.26 -17.35 -1.09
N ILE A 35 -3.07 -16.91 -0.11
CA ILE A 35 -3.15 -15.52 0.31
C ILE A 35 -2.10 -15.31 1.40
N THR A 36 -1.00 -14.68 1.07
CA THR A 36 0.08 -14.41 2.03
C THR A 36 0.30 -12.92 2.25
N ILE A 37 0.52 -12.18 1.18
CA ILE A 37 0.85 -10.76 1.25
C ILE A 37 -0.28 -9.86 0.72
N GLU A 38 -1.21 -10.42 -0.03
CA GLU A 38 -2.26 -9.68 -0.73
C GLU A 38 -3.15 -8.81 0.20
N PRO A 39 -3.59 -9.30 1.39
CA PRO A 39 -4.36 -8.44 2.30
C PRO A 39 -3.54 -7.27 2.85
N ALA A 40 -2.25 -7.49 3.12
CA ALA A 40 -1.37 -6.42 3.59
C ALA A 40 -1.17 -5.37 2.50
N LEU A 41 -1.00 -5.77 1.24
CA LEU A 41 -0.91 -4.85 0.10
C LEU A 41 -2.19 -4.06 -0.09
N PHE A 42 -3.35 -4.70 0.00
CA PHE A 42 -4.63 -4.00 -0.10
C PHE A 42 -4.78 -2.94 1.00
N LEU A 43 -4.51 -3.31 2.26
CA LEU A 43 -4.58 -2.36 3.38
C LEU A 43 -3.58 -1.22 3.22
N THR A 44 -2.37 -1.50 2.76
CA THR A 44 -1.34 -0.48 2.54
C THR A 44 -1.75 0.49 1.43
N SER A 45 -2.29 -0.03 0.31
CA SER A 45 -2.76 0.81 -0.80
C SER A 45 -3.97 1.65 -0.39
N PHE A 46 -4.93 1.05 0.30
CA PHE A 46 -6.11 1.76 0.80
C PHE A 46 -5.73 2.88 1.78
N ALA A 47 -4.86 2.58 2.75
CA ALA A 47 -4.34 3.56 3.69
C ALA A 47 -3.55 4.68 2.99
N GLY A 48 -2.77 4.33 1.95
CA GLY A 48 -2.03 5.29 1.13
C GLY A 48 -2.96 6.29 0.45
N GLN A 49 -3.99 5.82 -0.25
CA GLN A 49 -4.94 6.69 -0.95
C GLN A 49 -5.69 7.63 0.00
N LEU A 50 -6.11 7.15 1.17
CA LEU A 50 -6.71 8.01 2.19
C LEU A 50 -5.71 9.03 2.74
N GLY A 51 -4.46 8.60 2.94
CA GLY A 51 -3.38 9.46 3.41
C GLY A 51 -3.04 10.57 2.43
N ASP A 52 -2.97 10.27 1.14
CA ASP A 52 -2.62 11.24 0.09
C ASP A 52 -3.68 12.34 -0.04
N ALA A 53 -4.98 12.00 0.04
CA ALA A 53 -6.05 12.98 0.04
C ALA A 53 -5.95 13.95 1.23
N THR A 54 -5.75 13.41 2.44
CA THR A 54 -5.60 14.21 3.66
C THR A 54 -4.34 15.06 3.65
N PHE A 55 -3.24 14.50 3.12
CA PHE A 55 -1.96 15.17 2.96
C PHE A 55 -2.08 16.39 2.04
N GLY A 56 -2.75 16.24 0.90
CA GLY A 56 -2.98 17.35 -0.03
C GLY A 56 -3.72 18.52 0.64
N GLN A 57 -4.78 18.25 1.40
CA GLN A 57 -5.51 19.26 2.15
C GLN A 57 -4.64 19.95 3.22
N MET A 58 -3.80 19.19 3.92
CA MET A 58 -2.88 19.74 4.91
C MET A 58 -1.87 20.70 4.26
N VAL A 59 -1.32 20.36 3.10
CA VAL A 59 -0.36 21.23 2.39
C VAL A 59 -1.02 22.52 1.91
N ILE A 60 -2.25 22.45 1.37
CA ILE A 60 -3.04 23.63 0.98
C ILE A 60 -3.26 24.54 2.19
N TYR A 61 -3.70 23.97 3.31
CA TYR A 61 -3.95 24.75 4.53
C TYR A 61 -2.67 25.43 5.06
N LYS A 62 -1.55 24.69 5.10
CA LYS A 62 -0.24 25.23 5.52
C LYS A 62 0.21 26.36 4.60
N SER A 63 0.09 26.21 3.28
CA SER A 63 0.43 27.25 2.31
C SER A 63 -0.45 28.49 2.51
N CYS A 64 -1.76 28.32 2.69
CA CYS A 64 -2.69 29.41 2.98
C CYS A 64 -2.26 30.22 4.20
N LYS A 65 -1.86 29.55 5.28
CA LYS A 65 -1.55 30.19 6.56
C LYS A 65 -0.11 30.71 6.62
N SER A 66 0.86 29.91 6.19
CA SER A 66 2.30 30.21 6.31
C SER A 66 2.79 31.15 5.19
N ASP A 67 2.40 30.89 3.94
CA ASP A 67 2.95 31.63 2.79
C ASP A 67 2.17 32.90 2.49
N PHE A 68 0.84 32.79 2.55
CA PHE A 68 -0.05 33.91 2.25
C PHE A 68 -0.51 34.71 3.50
N GLY A 69 -0.33 34.14 4.69
CA GLY A 69 -0.68 34.81 5.94
C GLY A 69 -2.18 35.03 6.14
N TYR A 70 -3.03 34.27 5.45
CA TYR A 70 -4.48 34.38 5.59
C TYR A 70 -4.97 33.85 6.95
N ASN A 71 -6.12 34.36 7.38
CA ASN A 71 -6.73 33.93 8.63
C ASN A 71 -7.40 32.56 8.50
N ASP A 72 -7.57 31.85 9.63
CA ASP A 72 -8.19 30.52 9.67
C ASP A 72 -9.59 30.48 9.04
N THR A 73 -10.37 31.56 9.13
CA THR A 73 -11.69 31.68 8.48
C THR A 73 -11.60 31.61 6.95
N VAL A 74 -10.58 32.23 6.35
CA VAL A 74 -10.33 32.19 4.89
C VAL A 74 -9.81 30.83 4.49
N CYS A 75 -8.83 30.29 5.23
CA CYS A 75 -8.19 29.01 4.89
C CYS A 75 -9.17 27.82 5.02
N ASN A 76 -10.16 27.89 5.91
CA ASN A 76 -11.17 26.84 6.06
C ASN A 76 -12.29 26.90 4.99
N ASN A 77 -12.56 28.08 4.40
CA ASN A 77 -13.65 28.30 3.45
C ASN A 77 -13.15 28.68 2.05
N LEU A 78 -11.92 28.28 1.70
CA LEU A 78 -11.26 28.63 0.43
C LEU A 78 -12.08 28.29 -0.81
N ILE A 79 -12.79 27.15 -0.80
CA ILE A 79 -13.51 26.63 -1.96
C ILE A 79 -14.82 27.40 -2.16
N ASP A 80 -15.53 27.68 -1.07
CA ASP A 80 -16.89 28.23 -1.14
C ASP A 80 -16.91 29.76 -1.25
N ASP A 81 -16.09 30.47 -0.44
CA ASP A 81 -16.19 31.90 -0.28
C ASP A 81 -15.04 32.66 -0.97
N PHE A 82 -13.90 32.01 -1.26
CA PHE A 82 -12.68 32.70 -1.74
C PHE A 82 -12.03 32.03 -2.96
N PRO A 83 -12.72 31.97 -4.13
CA PRO A 83 -12.24 31.23 -5.31
C PRO A 83 -10.94 31.79 -5.91
N ASP A 84 -10.74 33.10 -5.86
CA ASP A 84 -9.53 33.76 -6.41
C ASP A 84 -8.30 33.39 -5.56
N GLN A 85 -8.41 33.48 -4.22
CA GLN A 85 -7.36 33.09 -3.28
C GLN A 85 -7.07 31.61 -3.36
N ASN A 86 -8.11 30.78 -3.53
CA ASN A 86 -7.96 29.36 -3.72
C ASN A 86 -7.12 29.05 -4.96
N THR A 87 -7.35 29.73 -6.08
CA THR A 87 -6.59 29.53 -7.32
C THR A 87 -5.11 29.90 -7.14
N GLU A 88 -4.84 30.99 -6.44
CA GLU A 88 -3.48 31.46 -6.17
C GLU A 88 -2.72 30.45 -5.30
N ILE A 89 -3.34 30.01 -4.20
CA ILE A 89 -2.76 29.00 -3.29
C ILE A 89 -2.53 27.67 -3.99
N GLN A 90 -3.48 27.21 -4.81
CA GLN A 90 -3.33 25.95 -5.55
C GLN A 90 -2.20 26.02 -6.56
N ASN A 91 -1.95 27.16 -7.21
CA ASN A 91 -0.82 27.32 -8.10
C ASN A 91 0.53 27.19 -7.36
N GLU A 92 0.64 27.81 -6.18
CA GLU A 92 1.82 27.69 -5.34
C GLU A 92 2.04 26.25 -4.85
N VAL A 93 0.97 25.59 -4.39
CA VAL A 93 1.01 24.19 -3.97
C VAL A 93 1.36 23.26 -5.13
N ALA A 94 0.89 23.53 -6.34
CA ALA A 94 1.24 22.76 -7.54
C ALA A 94 2.74 22.86 -7.87
N GLN A 95 3.34 24.03 -7.72
CA GLN A 95 4.78 24.20 -7.88
C GLN A 95 5.56 23.41 -6.81
N PHE A 96 5.16 23.53 -5.55
CA PHE A 96 5.74 22.78 -4.44
C PHE A 96 5.66 21.26 -4.68
N ASN A 97 4.48 20.76 -5.08
CA ASN A 97 4.29 19.35 -5.40
C ASN A 97 5.19 18.90 -6.56
N THR A 98 5.44 19.75 -7.53
CA THR A 98 6.34 19.46 -8.64
C THR A 98 7.78 19.24 -8.13
N TYR A 99 8.29 20.12 -7.27
CA TYR A 99 9.61 19.95 -6.65
C TYR A 99 9.66 18.71 -5.75
N GLN A 100 8.60 18.44 -5.00
CA GLN A 100 8.48 17.25 -4.16
C GLN A 100 8.55 15.97 -5.02
N ILE A 101 7.82 15.91 -6.14
CA ILE A 101 7.86 14.78 -7.08
C ILE A 101 9.27 14.55 -7.61
N TYR A 102 10.00 15.58 -8.00
CA TYR A 102 11.38 15.42 -8.43
C TYR A 102 12.27 14.86 -7.31
N ALA A 103 12.16 15.38 -6.10
CA ALA A 103 12.94 14.92 -4.97
C ALA A 103 12.62 13.46 -4.59
N THR A 104 11.34 13.06 -4.63
CA THR A 104 10.89 11.72 -4.26
C THR A 104 10.98 10.69 -5.40
N THR A 105 11.33 11.11 -6.62
CA THR A 105 11.48 10.24 -7.79
C THR A 105 12.94 10.02 -8.15
N LEU A 106 13.71 11.09 -8.33
CA LEU A 106 15.07 10.95 -8.87
C LEU A 106 16.02 10.26 -7.90
N LEU A 107 16.08 10.70 -6.65
CA LEU A 107 16.96 10.11 -5.65
C LEU A 107 16.62 8.62 -5.38
N PRO A 108 15.35 8.25 -5.10
CA PRO A 108 14.99 6.86 -4.91
C PRO A 108 15.21 5.98 -6.14
N ALA A 109 15.04 6.51 -7.37
CA ALA A 109 15.30 5.75 -8.58
C ALA A 109 16.77 5.32 -8.67
N PHE A 110 17.71 6.21 -8.38
CA PHE A 110 19.13 5.85 -8.30
C PHE A 110 19.41 4.82 -7.21
N LEU A 111 18.84 4.99 -6.02
CA LEU A 111 19.03 4.05 -4.91
C LEU A 111 18.44 2.67 -5.19
N ALA A 112 17.36 2.59 -5.96
CA ALA A 112 16.72 1.32 -6.31
C ALA A 112 17.67 0.36 -7.08
N PHE A 113 18.63 0.89 -7.86
CA PHE A 113 19.63 0.05 -8.51
C PHE A 113 20.54 -0.67 -7.49
N TYR A 114 20.90 0.00 -6.41
CA TYR A 114 21.72 -0.60 -5.36
C TYR A 114 20.92 -1.53 -4.46
N LEU A 115 19.63 -1.25 -4.25
CA LEU A 115 18.76 -2.08 -3.43
C LEU A 115 18.56 -3.49 -3.99
N GLY A 116 18.61 -3.67 -5.32
CA GLY A 116 18.57 -4.98 -5.95
C GLY A 116 19.74 -5.85 -5.51
N ALA A 117 20.95 -5.34 -5.64
CA ALA A 117 22.17 -6.03 -5.19
C ALA A 117 22.18 -6.26 -3.67
N TRP A 118 21.69 -5.29 -2.90
CA TRP A 118 21.54 -5.40 -1.44
C TRP A 118 20.56 -6.49 -1.03
N ALA A 119 19.42 -6.60 -1.73
CA ALA A 119 18.44 -7.64 -1.49
C ALA A 119 19.01 -9.06 -1.69
N ASP A 120 19.91 -9.22 -2.64
CA ASP A 120 20.58 -10.51 -2.90
C ASP A 120 21.64 -10.84 -1.83
N LEU A 121 22.31 -9.84 -1.25
CA LEU A 121 23.35 -10.03 -0.23
C LEU A 121 22.77 -10.24 1.18
N PHE A 122 21.82 -9.41 1.60
CA PHE A 122 21.28 -9.38 2.97
C PHE A 122 19.95 -10.11 3.11
N GLY A 123 19.38 -10.53 2.00
CA GLY A 123 18.11 -11.23 1.96
C GLY A 123 16.92 -10.29 1.69
N ARG A 124 16.02 -10.76 0.87
CA ARG A 124 14.87 -10.00 0.32
C ARG A 124 13.88 -9.54 1.39
N LYS A 125 13.76 -10.31 2.48
CA LYS A 125 12.90 -9.93 3.62
C LYS A 125 13.39 -8.68 4.34
N VAL A 126 14.72 -8.49 4.43
CA VAL A 126 15.32 -7.34 5.10
C VAL A 126 14.95 -6.04 4.37
N VAL A 127 15.02 -6.03 3.05
CA VAL A 127 14.63 -4.87 2.22
C VAL A 127 13.15 -4.56 2.39
N LEU A 128 12.29 -5.59 2.46
CA LEU A 128 10.85 -5.40 2.69
C LEU A 128 10.57 -4.76 4.07
N TYR A 129 11.21 -5.26 5.13
CA TYR A 129 11.07 -4.65 6.47
C TYR A 129 11.60 -3.22 6.51
N MET A 130 12.72 -2.95 5.87
CA MET A 130 13.30 -1.61 5.79
C MET A 130 12.35 -0.63 5.10
N THR A 131 11.78 -0.99 3.96
CA THR A 131 10.84 -0.13 3.24
C THR A 131 9.55 0.11 4.03
N LEU A 132 8.98 -0.91 4.67
CA LEU A 132 7.78 -0.76 5.51
C LEU A 132 8.05 0.13 6.73
N THR A 133 9.21 -0.02 7.38
CA THR A 133 9.59 0.81 8.53
C THR A 133 9.74 2.27 8.15
N THR A 134 10.35 2.57 7.02
CA THR A 134 10.51 3.96 6.56
C THR A 134 9.19 4.60 6.13
N TRP A 135 8.25 3.82 5.58
CA TRP A 135 6.89 4.28 5.31
C TRP A 135 6.14 4.61 6.60
N PHE A 136 6.25 3.75 7.62
CA PHE A 136 5.68 4.03 8.93
C PHE A 136 6.25 5.30 9.53
N LEU A 137 7.57 5.49 9.45
CA LEU A 137 8.25 6.68 9.95
C LEU A 137 7.81 7.95 9.22
N LYS A 138 7.65 7.91 7.89
CA LYS A 138 7.08 9.02 7.10
C LYS A 138 5.73 9.44 7.65
N HIS A 139 4.80 8.49 7.82
CA HIS A 139 3.46 8.83 8.30
C HIS A 139 3.47 9.34 9.75
N ALA A 140 4.35 8.81 10.60
CA ALA A 140 4.51 9.32 11.95
C ALA A 140 4.98 10.80 11.95
N ILE A 141 5.93 11.15 11.09
CA ILE A 141 6.38 12.55 10.93
C ILE A 141 5.24 13.43 10.40
N ILE A 142 4.47 12.97 9.41
CA ILE A 142 3.32 13.71 8.87
C ILE A 142 2.27 13.98 9.96
N ILE A 143 1.97 13.00 10.81
CA ILE A 143 1.05 13.17 11.94
C ILE A 143 1.57 14.26 12.89
N VAL A 144 2.84 14.24 13.23
CA VAL A 144 3.45 15.27 14.07
C VAL A 144 3.33 16.66 13.42
N LEU A 145 3.62 16.77 12.11
CA LEU A 145 3.51 18.02 11.36
C LEU A 145 2.06 18.52 11.24
N ALA A 146 1.08 17.61 11.29
CA ALA A 146 -0.34 17.97 11.30
C ALA A 146 -0.78 18.66 12.61
N TYR A 147 -0.10 18.40 13.72
CA TYR A 147 -0.32 19.16 14.97
C TYR A 147 0.27 20.57 14.91
N PHE A 148 1.30 20.79 14.10
CA PHE A 148 1.94 22.09 13.94
C PHE A 148 1.52 22.74 12.62
N LEU A 149 0.25 23.14 12.50
CA LEU A 149 -0.32 23.71 11.28
C LEU A 149 0.31 25.05 10.88
N ASP A 150 0.86 25.81 11.84
CA ASP A 150 1.54 27.09 11.60
C ASP A 150 2.97 26.93 11.03
N SER A 151 3.47 25.71 10.94
CA SER A 151 4.80 25.47 10.42
C SER A 151 4.83 25.54 8.88
N PRO A 152 5.94 26.03 8.28
CA PRO A 152 6.10 26.10 6.83
C PRO A 152 5.87 24.74 6.14
N LYS A 153 5.30 24.77 4.91
CA LYS A 153 5.04 23.56 4.11
C LYS A 153 6.29 22.78 3.77
N GLU A 154 7.45 23.44 3.72
CA GLU A 154 8.76 22.83 3.40
C GLU A 154 9.15 21.75 4.40
N TYR A 155 8.68 21.81 5.65
CA TYR A 155 8.95 20.76 6.65
C TYR A 155 8.34 19.41 6.27
N VAL A 156 7.36 19.41 5.38
CA VAL A 156 6.78 18.19 4.83
C VAL A 156 7.83 17.37 4.06
N LEU A 157 8.80 18.02 3.40
CA LEU A 157 9.89 17.33 2.72
C LEU A 157 10.77 16.51 3.67
N LEU A 158 10.85 16.89 4.96
CA LEU A 158 11.56 16.10 5.96
C LEU A 158 10.91 14.72 6.18
N ALA A 159 9.60 14.63 6.01
CA ALA A 159 8.88 13.35 6.12
C ALA A 159 9.23 12.40 4.97
N ASP A 160 9.66 12.91 3.83
CA ASP A 160 10.04 12.10 2.67
C ASP A 160 11.47 11.54 2.75
N ILE A 161 12.34 12.10 3.62
CA ILE A 161 13.74 11.67 3.74
C ILE A 161 13.86 10.17 4.04
N PRO A 162 13.20 9.59 5.06
CA PRO A 162 13.33 8.17 5.36
C PRO A 162 12.94 7.26 4.20
N THR A 163 11.84 7.59 3.52
CA THR A 163 11.35 6.81 2.38
C THR A 163 12.28 6.94 1.18
N ASN A 164 12.80 8.12 0.90
CA ASN A 164 13.74 8.35 -0.18
C ASN A 164 15.02 7.53 0.00
N LEU A 165 15.55 7.44 1.22
CA LEU A 165 16.73 6.63 1.54
C LEU A 165 16.49 5.12 1.38
N SER A 166 15.26 4.65 1.52
CA SER A 166 14.89 3.24 1.30
C SER A 166 14.51 2.92 -0.15
N GLY A 167 14.75 3.83 -1.09
CA GLY A 167 14.39 3.69 -2.50
C GLY A 167 12.95 4.08 -2.82
N GLY A 168 12.23 4.70 -1.88
CA GLY A 168 10.88 5.23 -2.10
C GLY A 168 9.88 4.20 -2.59
N ILE A 169 9.03 4.61 -3.52
CA ILE A 169 8.04 3.71 -4.15
C ILE A 169 8.71 2.61 -4.98
N TYR A 170 9.87 2.89 -5.60
CA TYR A 170 10.61 1.91 -6.40
C TYR A 170 11.19 0.81 -5.53
N GLY A 171 11.78 1.16 -4.37
CA GLY A 171 12.28 0.20 -3.38
C GLY A 171 11.16 -0.68 -2.83
N PHE A 172 9.99 -0.12 -2.56
CA PHE A 172 8.81 -0.86 -2.12
C PHE A 172 8.35 -1.87 -3.18
N HIS A 173 8.18 -1.44 -4.43
CA HIS A 173 7.80 -2.35 -5.51
C HIS A 173 8.83 -3.44 -5.76
N LEU A 174 10.13 -3.11 -5.70
CA LEU A 174 11.21 -4.08 -5.83
C LEU A 174 11.13 -5.12 -4.72
N ALA A 175 11.02 -4.69 -3.46
CA ALA A 175 10.93 -5.58 -2.31
C ALA A 175 9.75 -6.55 -2.39
N ILE A 176 8.57 -6.06 -2.78
CA ILE A 176 7.38 -6.90 -2.95
C ILE A 176 7.57 -7.89 -4.09
N ASN A 177 8.09 -7.46 -5.25
CA ASN A 177 8.28 -8.32 -6.40
C ASN A 177 9.27 -9.45 -6.09
N THR A 178 10.39 -9.13 -5.46
CA THR A 178 11.40 -10.11 -5.07
C THR A 178 10.87 -11.09 -4.03
N PHE A 179 10.16 -10.60 -3.01
CA PHE A 179 9.52 -11.45 -2.02
C PHE A 179 8.46 -12.37 -2.65
N LEU A 180 7.60 -11.83 -3.51
CA LEU A 180 6.56 -12.60 -4.18
C LEU A 180 7.14 -13.68 -5.09
N SER A 181 8.28 -13.41 -5.77
CA SER A 181 8.97 -14.40 -6.59
C SER A 181 9.51 -15.56 -5.79
N ASP A 182 9.94 -15.33 -4.55
CA ASP A 182 10.50 -16.38 -3.68
C ASP A 182 9.46 -17.34 -3.16
N ILE A 183 8.30 -16.81 -2.77
CA ILE A 183 7.22 -17.63 -2.17
C ILE A 183 6.32 -18.28 -3.22
N THR A 184 6.55 -18.02 -4.52
CA THR A 184 5.66 -18.49 -5.60
C THR A 184 6.37 -19.42 -6.54
N ALA A 185 5.80 -20.62 -6.75
CA ALA A 185 6.26 -21.56 -7.77
C ALA A 185 6.21 -20.89 -9.16
N PRO A 186 7.16 -21.20 -10.08
CA PRO A 186 7.30 -20.56 -11.38
C PRO A 186 6.00 -20.51 -12.20
N GLU A 187 5.22 -21.59 -12.16
CA GLU A 187 3.98 -21.78 -12.90
C GLU A 187 2.86 -20.80 -12.48
N ASN A 188 2.88 -20.35 -11.22
CA ASN A 188 1.84 -19.48 -10.65
C ASN A 188 2.25 -18.01 -10.55
N ARG A 189 3.47 -17.65 -10.95
CA ARG A 189 4.01 -16.29 -10.82
C ARG A 189 3.19 -15.26 -11.59
N ALA A 190 2.87 -15.53 -12.85
CA ALA A 190 2.10 -14.62 -13.69
C ALA A 190 0.73 -14.26 -13.07
N PHE A 191 0.03 -15.25 -12.52
CA PHE A 191 -1.25 -15.07 -11.87
C PHE A 191 -1.13 -14.19 -10.58
N ARG A 192 -0.10 -14.42 -9.77
CA ARG A 192 0.13 -13.62 -8.55
C ARG A 192 0.55 -12.20 -8.85
N TYR A 193 1.38 -11.98 -9.86
CA TYR A 193 1.71 -10.62 -10.31
C TYR A 193 0.50 -9.89 -10.87
N GLY A 194 -0.38 -10.56 -11.60
CA GLY A 194 -1.64 -9.99 -12.04
C GLY A 194 -2.53 -9.54 -10.89
N LYS A 195 -2.70 -10.36 -9.85
CA LYS A 195 -3.44 -9.98 -8.63
C LYS A 195 -2.81 -8.76 -7.95
N LYS A 196 -1.49 -8.72 -7.82
CA LYS A 196 -0.78 -7.57 -7.25
C LYS A 196 -1.08 -6.28 -8.03
N CYS A 197 -1.03 -6.32 -9.36
CA CYS A 197 -1.32 -5.15 -10.19
C CYS A 197 -2.74 -4.62 -9.94
N ILE A 198 -3.74 -5.50 -9.84
CA ILE A 198 -5.14 -5.10 -9.57
C ILE A 198 -5.28 -4.46 -8.18
N ILE A 199 -4.54 -4.91 -7.18
CA ILE A 199 -4.61 -4.39 -5.80
C ILE A 199 -3.95 -3.02 -5.68
N LEU A 200 -2.88 -2.77 -6.45
CA LEU A 200 -2.09 -1.54 -6.38
C LEU A 200 -2.55 -0.46 -7.38
N SER A 201 -3.48 -0.78 -8.27
CA SER A 201 -4.14 0.15 -9.18
C SER A 201 -5.32 0.84 -8.54
#